data_fc899068c60daf366158dbc3ac78e834
#
_entry.id   fc899068c60daf366158dbc3ac78e834
#
_cell.length_a   1.000
_cell.length_b   1.000
_cell.length_c   1.000
_cell.angle_alpha   90.00
_cell.angle_beta   90.00
_cell.angle_gamma   90.00
#
_symmetry.space_group_name_H-M   'P 1'
#
loop_
_entity.id
_entity.type
_entity.pdbx_description
1 polymer ?
#
loop_
_entity_poly.entity_id
_entity_poly.type
_entity_poly.pdbx_seq_one_letter_code
_entity_poly.pdbx_strand_id
1 'polypeptide(L)'
;MNYSFVFFLNSALLGVGLAMDAFSVSLANGLHEPKMRMKKMCGIAGTFGAFQAIMPMTGWLCVHTIVEYFKTFEKFIPWIALILLGYIGGSMLINGIRGTDEDDEVPGVGPKALFIQGVATSIDALSVGFTIAEYDWLMALVCSLIIATVTFFISMSGLSLGKRFGTKLSNKADILGGVILIAIGLEIFISNMF
;
A
#
# COMPACT_ATOMS: atom_id res chain seq x y z
N MET A 1 -20.62 -14.73 -17.45
CA MET A 1 -20.66 -14.74 -15.96
C MET A 1 -21.61 -13.64 -15.50
N ASN A 2 -22.37 -13.86 -14.43
CA ASN A 2 -23.36 -12.88 -13.98
C ASN A 2 -22.83 -12.11 -12.76
N TYR A 3 -23.18 -10.82 -12.66
CA TYR A 3 -22.97 -10.00 -11.46
C TYR A 3 -23.79 -10.58 -10.30
N SER A 4 -23.27 -11.65 -9.69
CA SER A 4 -23.88 -12.31 -8.54
C SER A 4 -23.48 -11.60 -7.25
N PHE A 5 -24.28 -11.71 -6.21
CA PHE A 5 -23.92 -11.29 -4.84
C PHE A 5 -22.56 -11.86 -4.41
N VAL A 6 -22.27 -13.12 -4.80
CA VAL A 6 -20.97 -13.77 -4.52
C VAL A 6 -19.80 -13.05 -5.19
N PHE A 7 -19.98 -12.51 -6.41
CA PHE A 7 -18.95 -11.71 -7.08
C PHE A 7 -18.59 -10.45 -6.27
N PHE A 8 -19.59 -9.70 -5.81
CA PHE A 8 -19.35 -8.48 -5.02
C PHE A 8 -18.71 -8.81 -3.66
N LEU A 9 -19.16 -9.88 -3.02
CA LEU A 9 -18.61 -10.35 -1.76
C LEU A 9 -17.13 -10.76 -1.91
N ASN A 10 -16.81 -11.58 -2.92
CA ASN A 10 -15.44 -12.01 -3.19
C ASN A 10 -14.54 -10.83 -3.53
N SER A 11 -14.99 -9.89 -4.37
CA SER A 11 -14.25 -8.69 -4.71
C SER A 11 -13.97 -7.82 -3.47
N ALA A 12 -14.95 -7.70 -2.56
CA ALA A 12 -14.76 -6.97 -1.31
C ALA A 12 -13.79 -7.68 -0.36
N LEU A 13 -13.87 -9.01 -0.23
CA LEU A 13 -12.95 -9.80 0.59
C LEU A 13 -11.52 -9.74 0.04
N LEU A 14 -11.32 -9.83 -1.28
CA LEU A 14 -10.04 -9.58 -1.91
C LEU A 14 -9.53 -8.18 -1.58
N GLY A 15 -10.40 -7.17 -1.68
CA GLY A 15 -10.06 -5.79 -1.33
C GLY A 15 -9.62 -5.63 0.12
N VAL A 16 -10.25 -6.32 1.07
CA VAL A 16 -9.85 -6.30 2.48
C VAL A 16 -8.47 -6.95 2.66
N GLY A 17 -8.24 -8.12 2.04
CA GLY A 17 -6.94 -8.80 2.11
C GLY A 17 -5.80 -7.93 1.58
N LEU A 18 -5.96 -7.43 0.36
CA LEU A 18 -4.97 -6.59 -0.32
C LEU A 18 -4.74 -5.22 0.36
N ALA A 19 -5.74 -4.71 1.08
CA ALA A 19 -5.62 -3.42 1.75
C ALA A 19 -4.82 -3.47 3.05
N MET A 20 -4.39 -4.63 3.55
CA MET A 20 -3.68 -4.74 4.82
C MET A 20 -2.32 -4.07 4.79
N ASP A 21 -1.57 -4.22 3.69
CA ASP A 21 -0.27 -3.55 3.50
C ASP A 21 -0.47 -2.03 3.42
N ALA A 22 -1.44 -1.58 2.62
CA ALA A 22 -1.79 -0.17 2.52
C ALA A 22 -2.26 0.42 3.86
N PHE A 23 -2.99 -0.35 4.70
CA PHE A 23 -3.35 0.05 6.05
C PHE A 23 -2.12 0.26 6.93
N SER A 24 -1.19 -0.69 6.92
CA SER A 24 -0.01 -0.66 7.77
C SER A 24 0.92 0.50 7.40
N VAL A 25 1.14 0.72 6.08
CA VAL A 25 1.89 1.87 5.58
C VAL A 25 1.16 3.18 5.89
N SER A 26 -0.16 3.23 5.77
CA SER A 26 -0.98 4.38 6.15
C SER A 26 -0.88 4.70 7.64
N LEU A 27 -0.86 3.66 8.48
CA LEU A 27 -0.64 3.80 9.93
C LEU A 27 0.73 4.45 10.19
N ALA A 28 1.80 3.96 9.56
CA ALA A 28 3.13 4.52 9.67
C ALA A 28 3.20 6.00 9.23
N ASN A 29 2.57 6.32 8.09
CA ASN A 29 2.48 7.69 7.58
C ASN A 29 1.71 8.61 8.54
N GLY A 30 0.63 8.10 9.15
CA GLY A 30 -0.15 8.84 10.15
C GLY A 30 0.61 9.07 11.45
N LEU A 31 1.46 8.11 11.87
CA LEU A 31 2.37 8.24 13.00
C LEU A 31 3.43 9.32 12.73
N HIS A 32 4.03 9.30 11.55
CA HIS A 32 5.08 10.22 11.13
C HIS A 32 4.58 11.67 11.03
N GLU A 33 3.34 11.90 10.59
CA GLU A 33 2.77 13.23 10.43
C GLU A 33 1.43 13.38 11.18
N PRO A 34 1.45 13.52 12.51
CA PRO A 34 0.22 13.57 13.33
C PRO A 34 -0.68 14.78 13.05
N LYS A 35 -0.12 15.89 12.54
CA LYS A 35 -0.84 17.11 12.19
C LYS A 35 -1.34 17.14 10.74
N MET A 36 -1.29 16.00 10.03
CA MET A 36 -1.71 15.86 8.64
C MET A 36 -3.14 16.38 8.42
N ARG A 37 -3.32 17.19 7.36
CA ARG A 37 -4.64 17.73 6.97
C ARG A 37 -5.47 16.66 6.26
N MET A 38 -6.81 16.72 6.38
CA MET A 38 -7.72 15.77 5.71
C MET A 38 -7.48 15.68 4.19
N LYS A 39 -7.22 16.80 3.52
CA LYS A 39 -6.91 16.79 2.06
C LYS A 39 -5.70 15.91 1.73
N LYS A 40 -4.66 15.95 2.55
CA LYS A 40 -3.47 15.11 2.38
C LYS A 40 -3.77 13.64 2.66
N MET A 41 -4.55 13.36 3.72
CA MET A 41 -5.01 11.99 4.03
C MET A 41 -5.81 11.40 2.86
N CYS A 42 -6.77 12.16 2.31
CA CYS A 42 -7.51 11.72 1.11
C CYS A 42 -6.60 11.52 -0.10
N GLY A 43 -5.58 12.35 -0.28
CA GLY A 43 -4.58 12.19 -1.32
C GLY A 43 -3.79 10.89 -1.18
N ILE A 44 -3.31 10.58 0.03
CA ILE A 44 -2.56 9.35 0.33
C ILE A 44 -3.45 8.12 0.12
N ALA A 45 -4.63 8.08 0.75
CA ALA A 45 -5.56 6.98 0.62
C ALA A 45 -6.05 6.81 -0.84
N GLY A 46 -6.25 7.92 -1.56
CA GLY A 46 -6.59 7.92 -2.99
C GLY A 46 -5.47 7.34 -3.86
N THR A 47 -4.22 7.63 -3.54
CA THR A 47 -3.07 7.05 -4.24
C THR A 47 -3.01 5.54 -4.03
N PHE A 48 -3.14 5.05 -2.79
CA PHE A 48 -3.16 3.61 -2.53
C PHE A 48 -4.36 2.93 -3.22
N GLY A 49 -5.55 3.53 -3.16
CA GLY A 49 -6.73 3.03 -3.89
C GLY A 49 -6.50 2.99 -5.41
N ALA A 50 -5.88 4.02 -5.97
CA ALA A 50 -5.58 4.07 -7.41
C ALA A 50 -4.60 2.95 -7.83
N PHE A 51 -3.53 2.72 -7.06
CA PHE A 51 -2.62 1.60 -7.31
C PHE A 51 -3.33 0.26 -7.18
N GLN A 52 -4.21 0.10 -6.20
CA GLN A 52 -5.02 -1.10 -6.00
C GLN A 52 -6.12 -1.30 -7.06
N ALA A 53 -6.43 -0.29 -7.88
CA ALA A 53 -7.23 -0.46 -9.09
C ALA A 53 -6.37 -0.80 -10.31
N ILE A 54 -5.25 -0.09 -10.48
CA ILE A 54 -4.39 -0.20 -11.67
C ILE A 54 -3.68 -1.55 -11.71
N MET A 55 -3.17 -2.03 -10.57
CA MET A 55 -2.36 -3.25 -10.54
C MET A 55 -3.12 -4.53 -10.91
N PRO A 56 -4.34 -4.83 -10.39
CA PRO A 56 -5.11 -5.98 -10.86
C PRO A 56 -5.45 -5.87 -12.34
N MET A 57 -5.79 -4.68 -12.82
CA MET A 57 -6.06 -4.45 -14.24
C MET A 57 -4.83 -4.66 -15.11
N THR A 58 -3.66 -4.26 -14.62
CA THR A 58 -2.38 -4.52 -15.30
C THR A 58 -2.10 -6.02 -15.34
N GLY A 59 -2.27 -6.73 -14.23
CA GLY A 59 -2.13 -8.20 -14.17
C GLY A 59 -3.10 -8.91 -15.12
N TRP A 60 -4.37 -8.50 -15.14
CA TRP A 60 -5.38 -8.99 -16.06
C TRP A 60 -4.97 -8.80 -17.53
N LEU A 61 -4.52 -7.58 -17.88
CA LEU A 61 -4.05 -7.24 -19.23
C LEU A 61 -2.82 -8.06 -19.63
N CYS A 62 -1.88 -8.26 -18.69
CA CYS A 62 -0.68 -9.06 -18.94
C CYS A 62 -0.99 -10.51 -19.28
N VAL A 63 -1.97 -11.12 -18.59
CA VAL A 63 -2.41 -12.50 -18.93
C VAL A 63 -2.97 -12.58 -20.34
N HIS A 64 -3.68 -11.54 -20.78
CA HIS A 64 -4.32 -11.54 -22.11
C HIS A 64 -3.39 -11.12 -23.25
N THR A 65 -2.22 -10.55 -22.94
CA THR A 65 -1.31 -10.02 -23.96
C THR A 65 0.06 -10.68 -23.99
N ILE A 66 0.75 -10.87 -22.86
CA ILE A 66 2.18 -11.26 -22.83
C ILE A 66 2.53 -12.03 -21.56
N VAL A 67 2.15 -13.29 -21.47
CA VAL A 67 2.40 -14.13 -20.27
C VAL A 67 3.89 -14.39 -20.00
N GLU A 68 4.74 -14.51 -21.03
CA GLU A 68 6.14 -14.98 -20.87
C GLU A 68 7.09 -13.92 -20.28
N TYR A 69 6.93 -12.65 -20.65
CA TYR A 69 7.82 -11.57 -20.18
C TYR A 69 7.52 -11.14 -18.74
N PHE A 70 6.29 -11.29 -18.30
CA PHE A 70 5.86 -10.82 -17.00
C PHE A 70 6.39 -11.66 -15.82
N LYS A 71 6.47 -12.98 -15.99
CA LYS A 71 7.02 -13.91 -14.98
C LYS A 71 8.48 -13.60 -14.60
N THR A 72 9.24 -13.00 -15.53
CA THR A 72 10.62 -12.62 -15.26
C THR A 72 10.70 -11.34 -14.41
N PHE A 73 9.80 -10.38 -14.65
CA PHE A 73 9.77 -9.12 -13.91
C PHE A 73 9.25 -9.31 -12.47
N GLU A 74 8.28 -10.20 -12.27
CA GLU A 74 7.69 -10.54 -10.98
C GLU A 74 8.74 -10.93 -9.92
N LYS A 75 9.83 -11.60 -10.33
CA LYS A 75 10.92 -11.98 -9.44
C LYS A 75 11.71 -10.80 -8.84
N PHE A 76 11.73 -9.66 -9.51
CA PHE A 76 12.46 -8.47 -9.04
C PHE A 76 11.63 -7.60 -8.08
N ILE A 77 10.32 -7.76 -8.10
CA ILE A 77 9.37 -6.94 -7.34
C ILE A 77 9.63 -7.00 -5.82
N PRO A 78 9.80 -8.19 -5.18
CA PRO A 78 10.05 -8.26 -3.74
C PRO A 78 11.35 -7.57 -3.33
N TRP A 79 12.37 -7.61 -4.18
CA TRP A 79 13.64 -6.91 -3.95
C TRP A 79 13.46 -5.40 -3.98
N ILE A 80 12.70 -4.90 -4.96
CA ILE A 80 12.39 -3.48 -5.09
C ILE A 80 11.61 -3.01 -3.85
N ALA A 81 10.57 -3.73 -3.43
CA ALA A 81 9.79 -3.43 -2.25
C ALA A 81 10.65 -3.38 -0.99
N LEU A 82 11.49 -4.40 -0.76
CA LEU A 82 12.39 -4.47 0.38
C LEU A 82 13.35 -3.26 0.45
N ILE A 83 14.00 -2.93 -0.68
CA ILE A 83 14.94 -1.81 -0.75
C ILE A 83 14.22 -0.48 -0.46
N LEU A 84 13.05 -0.28 -1.07
CA LEU A 84 12.32 0.99 -0.98
C LEU A 84 11.68 1.21 0.39
N LEU A 85 11.00 0.19 0.93
CA LEU A 85 10.40 0.28 2.27
C LEU A 85 11.48 0.27 3.35
N GLY A 86 12.57 -0.48 3.14
CA GLY A 86 13.75 -0.47 4.01
C GLY A 86 14.43 0.91 4.05
N TYR A 87 14.55 1.60 2.91
CA TYR A 87 15.11 2.95 2.84
C TYR A 87 14.21 3.97 3.57
N ILE A 88 12.90 3.97 3.31
CA ILE A 88 11.95 4.90 3.95
C ILE A 88 11.86 4.62 5.45
N GLY A 89 11.68 3.35 5.83
CA GLY A 89 11.60 2.94 7.24
C GLY A 89 12.90 3.19 7.99
N GLY A 90 14.05 2.93 7.37
CA GLY A 90 15.37 3.24 7.92
C GLY A 90 15.59 4.74 8.13
N SER A 91 15.17 5.58 7.18
CA SER A 91 15.21 7.04 7.34
C SER A 91 14.35 7.51 8.52
N MET A 92 13.12 6.98 8.66
CA MET A 92 12.25 7.29 9.80
C MET A 92 12.87 6.83 11.13
N LEU A 93 13.47 5.64 11.20
CA LEU A 93 14.17 5.15 12.39
C LEU A 93 15.32 6.07 12.80
N ILE A 94 16.17 6.47 11.85
CA ILE A 94 17.32 7.35 12.10
C ILE A 94 16.82 8.70 12.64
N ASN A 95 15.79 9.28 12.03
CA ASN A 95 15.21 10.55 12.47
C ASN A 95 14.59 10.43 13.87
N GLY A 96 13.87 9.34 14.16
CA GLY A 96 13.28 9.10 15.47
C GLY A 96 14.30 8.87 16.58
N ILE A 97 15.47 8.24 16.27
CA ILE A 97 16.56 8.02 17.25
C ILE A 97 17.38 9.29 17.49
N ARG A 98 17.63 10.08 16.44
CA ARG A 98 18.42 11.32 16.56
C ARG A 98 17.69 12.43 17.30
N GLY A 99 16.36 12.33 17.45
CA GLY A 99 15.54 13.38 18.04
C GLY A 99 15.61 14.64 17.16
N THR A 100 14.61 14.84 16.33
CA THR A 100 14.48 16.16 15.67
C THR A 100 14.18 17.20 16.73
N ASP A 101 15.00 18.25 16.82
CA ASP A 101 14.66 19.43 17.61
C ASP A 101 13.29 19.93 17.12
N GLU A 102 12.44 20.40 18.05
CA GLU A 102 11.03 20.75 17.80
C GLU A 102 10.82 21.82 16.69
N ASP A 103 11.89 22.46 16.20
CA ASP A 103 11.90 23.50 15.17
C ASP A 103 12.18 23.00 13.74
N ASP A 104 12.66 21.77 13.56
CA ASP A 104 12.81 21.19 12.22
C ASP A 104 11.47 20.62 11.75
N GLU A 105 10.85 21.26 10.78
CA GLU A 105 9.68 20.72 10.07
C GLU A 105 10.03 19.31 9.56
N VAL A 106 9.47 18.28 10.22
CA VAL A 106 9.62 16.88 9.78
C VAL A 106 9.16 16.80 8.32
N PRO A 107 10.06 16.40 7.38
CA PRO A 107 9.68 16.30 5.98
C PRO A 107 8.50 15.33 5.87
N GLY A 108 7.31 15.87 5.65
CA GLY A 108 6.10 15.05 5.51
C GLY A 108 6.23 14.04 4.37
N VAL A 109 5.33 13.08 4.32
CA VAL A 109 5.29 12.09 3.24
C VAL A 109 5.24 12.80 1.88
N GLY A 110 6.37 12.81 1.19
CA GLY A 110 6.52 13.48 -0.10
C GLY A 110 5.94 12.64 -1.24
N PRO A 111 5.66 13.25 -2.42
CA PRO A 111 5.02 12.53 -3.53
C PRO A 111 5.87 11.36 -4.05
N LYS A 112 7.19 11.43 -3.98
CA LYS A 112 8.08 10.32 -4.36
C LYS A 112 7.94 9.13 -3.41
N ALA A 113 7.96 9.39 -2.10
CA ALA A 113 7.79 8.34 -1.09
C ALA A 113 6.40 7.70 -1.22
N LEU A 114 5.36 8.51 -1.44
CA LEU A 114 3.99 8.02 -1.63
C LEU A 114 3.85 7.14 -2.88
N PHE A 115 4.46 7.52 -3.99
CA PHE A 115 4.48 6.71 -5.21
C PHE A 115 5.15 5.35 -4.96
N ILE A 116 6.31 5.35 -4.32
CA ILE A 116 7.06 4.14 -3.97
C ILE A 116 6.25 3.23 -3.05
N GLN A 117 5.65 3.80 -2.00
CA GLN A 117 4.78 3.07 -1.09
C GLN A 117 3.57 2.48 -1.81
N GLY A 118 2.95 3.25 -2.72
CA GLY A 118 1.82 2.80 -3.53
C GLY A 118 2.18 1.59 -4.41
N VAL A 119 3.32 1.65 -5.08
CA VAL A 119 3.82 0.49 -5.85
C VAL A 119 4.09 -0.69 -4.92
N ALA A 120 4.83 -0.50 -3.84
CA ALA A 120 5.23 -1.58 -2.94
C ALA A 120 4.03 -2.31 -2.30
N THR A 121 2.99 -1.57 -1.89
CA THR A 121 1.79 -2.12 -1.23
C THR A 121 0.74 -2.70 -2.20
N SER A 122 0.96 -2.61 -3.50
CA SER A 122 0.01 -3.10 -4.52
C SER A 122 0.60 -4.18 -5.42
N ILE A 123 1.76 -4.71 -5.05
CA ILE A 123 2.44 -5.77 -5.78
C ILE A 123 1.62 -7.07 -5.79
N ASP A 124 1.07 -7.44 -4.66
CA ASP A 124 0.18 -8.58 -4.48
C ASP A 124 -1.13 -8.41 -5.29
N ALA A 125 -1.60 -7.19 -5.45
CA ALA A 125 -2.76 -6.86 -6.28
C ALA A 125 -2.55 -7.20 -7.76
N LEU A 126 -1.30 -7.17 -8.22
CA LEU A 126 -0.93 -7.62 -9.56
C LEU A 126 -1.23 -9.11 -9.75
N SER A 127 -0.89 -9.93 -8.75
CA SER A 127 -1.17 -11.37 -8.74
C SER A 127 -2.68 -11.66 -8.75
N VAL A 128 -3.49 -10.81 -8.14
CA VAL A 128 -4.96 -10.91 -8.22
C VAL A 128 -5.45 -10.72 -9.65
N GLY A 129 -4.77 -9.91 -10.48
CA GLY A 129 -5.05 -9.80 -11.91
C GLY A 129 -5.01 -11.15 -12.64
N PHE A 130 -4.11 -12.07 -12.25
CA PHE A 130 -4.08 -13.44 -12.78
C PHE A 130 -5.26 -14.27 -12.27
N THR A 131 -5.67 -14.09 -11.03
CA THR A 131 -6.81 -14.82 -10.43
C THR A 131 -8.13 -14.44 -11.09
N ILE A 132 -8.28 -13.17 -11.49
CA ILE A 132 -9.48 -12.66 -12.18
C ILE A 132 -9.34 -12.70 -13.71
N ALA A 133 -8.35 -13.44 -14.25
CA ALA A 133 -8.13 -13.52 -15.69
C ALA A 133 -9.32 -14.07 -16.48
N GLU A 134 -10.15 -14.92 -15.86
CA GLU A 134 -11.37 -15.45 -16.49
C GLU A 134 -12.53 -14.43 -16.56
N TYR A 135 -12.38 -13.25 -15.92
CA TYR A 135 -13.40 -12.22 -15.95
C TYR A 135 -13.35 -11.44 -17.25
N ASP A 136 -14.54 -11.08 -17.74
CA ASP A 136 -14.64 -10.11 -18.83
C ASP A 136 -14.05 -8.75 -18.39
N TRP A 137 -13.62 -7.94 -19.35
CA TRP A 137 -13.07 -6.61 -19.10
C TRP A 137 -13.89 -5.76 -18.10
N LEU A 138 -15.20 -5.73 -18.25
CA LEU A 138 -16.08 -4.99 -17.35
C LEU A 138 -16.12 -5.57 -15.94
N MET A 139 -16.12 -6.88 -15.82
CA MET A 139 -16.10 -7.56 -14.50
C MET A 139 -14.74 -7.31 -13.80
N ALA A 140 -13.63 -7.42 -14.53
CA ALA A 140 -12.30 -7.13 -14.00
C ALA A 140 -12.20 -5.68 -13.51
N LEU A 141 -12.73 -4.73 -14.31
CA LEU A 141 -12.77 -3.33 -13.94
C LEU A 141 -13.61 -3.07 -12.68
N VAL A 142 -14.83 -3.65 -12.61
CA VAL A 142 -15.69 -3.51 -11.42
C VAL A 142 -15.04 -4.13 -10.19
N CYS A 143 -14.44 -5.31 -10.30
CA CYS A 143 -13.69 -5.94 -9.22
C CYS A 143 -12.57 -5.01 -8.72
N SER A 144 -11.74 -4.50 -9.62
CA SER A 144 -10.63 -3.58 -9.30
C SER A 144 -11.11 -2.28 -8.63
N LEU A 145 -12.25 -1.73 -9.06
CA LEU A 145 -12.84 -0.53 -8.44
C LEU A 145 -13.37 -0.82 -7.02
N ILE A 146 -13.93 -2.00 -6.79
CA ILE A 146 -14.35 -2.43 -5.44
C ILE A 146 -13.12 -2.54 -4.54
N ILE A 147 -12.06 -3.21 -5.00
CA ILE A 147 -10.79 -3.33 -4.28
C ILE A 147 -10.24 -1.93 -3.93
N ALA A 148 -10.18 -1.03 -4.90
CA ALA A 148 -9.72 0.35 -4.71
C ALA A 148 -10.54 1.11 -3.66
N THR A 149 -11.85 0.96 -3.70
CA THR A 149 -12.77 1.61 -2.75
C THR A 149 -12.55 1.09 -1.33
N VAL A 150 -12.46 -0.22 -1.17
CA VAL A 150 -12.17 -0.86 0.13
C VAL A 150 -10.82 -0.39 0.66
N THR A 151 -9.78 -0.40 -0.19
CA THR A 151 -8.43 0.07 0.17
C THR A 151 -8.43 1.53 0.59
N PHE A 152 -9.17 2.40 -0.11
CA PHE A 152 -9.29 3.81 0.27
C PHE A 152 -9.80 3.97 1.70
N PHE A 153 -10.89 3.30 2.06
CA PHE A 153 -11.47 3.40 3.41
C PHE A 153 -10.58 2.77 4.49
N ILE A 154 -9.95 1.65 4.19
CA ILE A 154 -9.03 0.98 5.10
C ILE A 154 -7.77 1.86 5.33
N SER A 155 -7.19 2.43 4.27
CA SER A 155 -6.06 3.36 4.37
C SER A 155 -6.41 4.63 5.14
N MET A 156 -7.61 5.20 4.93
CA MET A 156 -8.10 6.34 5.73
C MET A 156 -8.20 5.99 7.21
N SER A 157 -8.61 4.77 7.53
CA SER A 157 -8.66 4.28 8.90
C SER A 157 -7.25 4.16 9.50
N GLY A 158 -6.29 3.62 8.74
CA GLY A 158 -4.89 3.53 9.11
C GLY A 158 -4.27 4.91 9.40
N LEU A 159 -4.44 5.87 8.47
CA LEU A 159 -3.99 7.25 8.65
C LEU A 159 -4.59 7.91 9.90
N SER A 160 -5.90 7.75 10.10
CA SER A 160 -6.61 8.34 11.25
C SER A 160 -6.11 7.75 12.57
N LEU A 161 -5.89 6.44 12.60
CA LEU A 161 -5.38 5.73 13.75
C LEU A 161 -3.93 6.14 14.03
N GLY A 162 -3.07 6.14 13.01
CA GLY A 162 -1.68 6.57 13.10
C GLY A 162 -1.56 8.01 13.60
N LYS A 163 -2.35 8.92 13.04
CA LYS A 163 -2.41 10.30 13.51
C LYS A 163 -2.79 10.43 15.00
N ARG A 164 -3.76 9.63 15.45
CA ARG A 164 -4.21 9.66 16.85
C ARG A 164 -3.14 9.11 17.80
N PHE A 165 -2.44 8.06 17.39
CA PHE A 165 -1.34 7.51 18.18
C PHE A 165 -0.08 8.37 18.10
N GLY A 166 0.24 8.95 16.96
CA GLY A 166 1.38 9.83 16.76
C GLY A 166 1.35 11.03 17.68
N THR A 167 0.18 11.64 17.91
CA THR A 167 0.01 12.74 18.89
C THR A 167 0.29 12.32 20.33
N LYS A 168 0.16 11.03 20.66
CA LYS A 168 0.41 10.50 22.02
C LYS A 168 1.84 10.00 22.21
N LEU A 169 2.46 9.48 21.14
CA LEU A 169 3.79 8.89 21.19
C LEU A 169 4.91 9.93 21.02
N SER A 170 4.61 11.13 20.49
CA SER A 170 5.62 12.17 20.22
C SER A 170 6.83 11.58 19.47
N ASN A 171 8.06 11.78 19.96
CA ASN A 171 9.31 11.36 19.32
C ASN A 171 9.46 9.84 19.07
N LYS A 172 8.63 9.00 19.69
CA LYS A 172 8.66 7.54 19.43
C LYS A 172 7.79 7.12 18.24
N ALA A 173 7.00 8.03 17.68
CA ALA A 173 6.10 7.73 16.55
C ALA A 173 6.90 7.36 15.28
N ASP A 174 8.00 8.07 15.00
CA ASP A 174 8.86 7.81 13.85
C ASP A 174 9.60 6.47 13.97
N ILE A 175 10.04 6.12 15.19
CA ILE A 175 10.65 4.81 15.44
C ILE A 175 9.63 3.70 15.15
N LEU A 176 8.40 3.84 15.65
CA LEU A 176 7.35 2.84 15.44
C LEU A 176 6.96 2.73 13.95
N GLY A 177 6.78 3.87 13.27
CA GLY A 177 6.48 3.91 11.84
C GLY A 177 7.59 3.28 11.00
N GLY A 178 8.84 3.59 11.30
CA GLY A 178 10.00 3.01 10.64
C GLY A 178 10.11 1.50 10.81
N VAL A 179 9.88 0.99 12.03
CA VAL A 179 9.85 -0.46 12.30
C VAL A 179 8.73 -1.14 11.50
N ILE A 180 7.54 -0.55 11.44
CA ILE A 180 6.41 -1.10 10.68
C ILE A 180 6.79 -1.20 9.19
N LEU A 181 7.35 -0.15 8.58
CA LEU A 181 7.72 -0.16 7.16
C LEU A 181 8.80 -1.20 6.84
N ILE A 182 9.81 -1.34 7.70
CA ILE A 182 10.85 -2.37 7.53
C ILE A 182 10.24 -3.78 7.67
N ALA A 183 9.37 -3.99 8.66
CA ALA A 183 8.70 -5.28 8.85
C ALA A 183 7.86 -5.68 7.62
N ILE A 184 7.11 -4.73 7.04
CA ILE A 184 6.34 -4.96 5.81
C ILE A 184 7.26 -5.27 4.63
N GLY A 185 8.34 -4.51 4.45
CA GLY A 185 9.31 -4.79 3.38
C GLY A 185 9.91 -6.20 3.49
N LEU A 186 10.20 -6.65 4.71
CA LEU A 186 10.67 -8.01 4.98
C LEU A 186 9.57 -9.06 4.76
N GLU A 187 8.35 -8.80 5.17
CA GLU A 187 7.20 -9.68 4.96
C GLU A 187 6.95 -9.91 3.47
N ILE A 188 6.87 -8.83 2.68
CA ILE A 188 6.71 -8.91 1.22
C ILE A 188 7.84 -9.72 0.60
N PHE A 189 9.09 -9.49 1.03
CA PHE A 189 10.24 -10.21 0.51
C PHE A 189 10.19 -11.70 0.84
N ILE A 190 9.94 -12.07 2.08
CA ILE A 190 9.89 -13.47 2.53
C ILE A 190 8.72 -14.21 1.86
N SER A 191 7.54 -13.61 1.86
CA SER A 191 6.31 -14.22 1.31
C SER A 191 6.40 -14.49 -0.20
N ASN A 192 7.21 -13.72 -0.93
CA ASN A 192 7.36 -13.90 -2.38
C ASN A 192 8.62 -14.70 -2.78
N MET A 193 9.56 -14.94 -1.84
CA MET A 193 10.79 -15.70 -2.12
C MET A 193 10.72 -17.16 -1.67
N PHE A 194 9.89 -17.45 -0.67
CA PHE A 194 9.71 -18.78 -0.07
C PHE A 194 8.25 -19.22 -0.11
#